data_875f721009206ca539db439ba59b5ec7
#
_entry.id   875f721009206ca539db439ba59b5ec7
#
_cell.length_a   1.000
_cell.length_b   1.000
_cell.length_c   1.000
_cell.angle_alpha   90.00
_cell.angle_beta   90.00
_cell.angle_gamma   90.00
#
_symmetry.space_group_name_H-M   'P 1'
#
loop_
_entity.id
_entity.type
_entity.pdbx_description
1 polymer ?
#
loop_
_entity_poly.entity_id
_entity_poly.type
_entity_poly.pdbx_seq_one_letter_code
_entity_poly.pdbx_strand_id
1 'polypeptide(L)'
;MAIWLVEDDPTQAKDILAVLKSAFPTLPLLMKTEQEFLAVLKSTVLARPDVVIFDVMLPWTEIAEDGTVVRAPEDYEESGGFFRAGIRCAEALWANPAFSEVPAVLFTVLTNGDLAKDLKRLEGRPVHYLSKKELPEKLIALVGSLVGDENPGLSAGNVR
;
A
#
# COMPACT_ATOMS: atom_id res chain seq x y z
N MET A 1 14.75 -2.95 -6.52
CA MET A 1 13.54 -2.23 -6.06
C MET A 1 12.36 -3.20 -6.06
N ALA A 2 11.62 -3.28 -4.97
CA ALA A 2 10.43 -4.10 -4.81
C ALA A 2 9.27 -3.23 -4.30
N ILE A 3 8.17 -3.17 -5.06
CA ILE A 3 6.95 -2.44 -4.70
C ILE A 3 5.86 -3.47 -4.42
N TRP A 4 5.16 -3.34 -3.30
CA TRP A 4 3.97 -4.11 -3.01
C TRP A 4 2.74 -3.22 -3.15
N LEU A 5 1.68 -3.75 -3.76
CA LEU A 5 0.39 -3.09 -3.94
C LEU A 5 -0.71 -3.96 -3.34
N VAL A 6 -1.52 -3.39 -2.45
CA VAL A 6 -2.69 -4.05 -1.87
C VAL A 6 -3.93 -3.28 -2.31
N GLU A 7 -4.68 -3.87 -3.24
CA GLU A 7 -5.82 -3.26 -3.92
C GLU A 7 -6.78 -4.35 -4.42
N ASP A 8 -8.03 -4.31 -4.01
CA ASP A 8 -9.02 -5.33 -4.36
C ASP A 8 -9.81 -5.03 -5.64
N ASP A 9 -10.00 -3.76 -5.98
CA ASP A 9 -10.70 -3.38 -7.21
C ASP A 9 -9.82 -3.67 -8.44
N PRO A 10 -10.25 -4.59 -9.33
CA PRO A 10 -9.43 -5.01 -10.47
C PRO A 10 -9.16 -3.89 -11.47
N THR A 11 -10.06 -2.91 -11.60
CA THR A 11 -9.90 -1.78 -12.52
C THR A 11 -8.87 -0.81 -11.95
N GLN A 12 -9.01 -0.45 -10.68
CA GLN A 12 -8.06 0.42 -10.00
C GLN A 12 -6.66 -0.22 -9.91
N ALA A 13 -6.59 -1.50 -9.56
CA ALA A 13 -5.32 -2.24 -9.53
C ALA A 13 -4.62 -2.19 -10.90
N LYS A 14 -5.35 -2.45 -11.99
CA LYS A 14 -4.82 -2.37 -13.35
C LYS A 14 -4.27 -0.98 -13.68
N ASP A 15 -5.01 0.07 -13.34
CA ASP A 15 -4.61 1.44 -13.62
C ASP A 15 -3.36 1.85 -12.80
N ILE A 16 -3.33 1.50 -11.51
CA ILE A 16 -2.17 1.76 -10.64
C ILE A 16 -0.94 0.99 -11.14
N LEU A 17 -1.10 -0.29 -11.49
CA LEU A 17 -0.01 -1.10 -12.03
C LEU A 17 0.54 -0.51 -13.35
N ALA A 18 -0.33 -0.02 -14.24
CA ALA A 18 0.09 0.61 -15.49
C ALA A 18 0.91 1.89 -15.22
N VAL A 19 0.45 2.72 -14.29
CA VAL A 19 1.14 3.94 -13.85
C VAL A 19 2.51 3.61 -13.27
N LEU A 20 2.59 2.68 -12.33
CA LEU A 20 3.85 2.30 -11.69
C LEU A 20 4.81 1.65 -12.69
N LYS A 21 4.33 0.78 -13.58
CA LYS A 21 5.13 0.14 -14.62
C LYS A 21 5.72 1.15 -15.62
N SER A 22 5.04 2.25 -15.88
CA SER A 22 5.55 3.30 -16.78
C SER A 22 6.76 4.05 -16.20
N ALA A 23 6.87 4.10 -14.87
CA ALA A 23 7.89 4.88 -14.16
C ALA A 23 8.99 4.01 -13.53
N PHE A 24 8.69 2.75 -13.19
CA PHE A 24 9.61 1.88 -12.49
C PHE A 24 9.84 0.57 -13.25
N PRO A 25 11.09 0.04 -13.26
CA PRO A 25 11.45 -1.15 -14.05
C PRO A 25 10.88 -2.45 -13.48
N THR A 26 10.36 -2.42 -12.25
CA THR A 26 9.90 -3.61 -11.54
C THR A 26 8.37 -3.67 -11.51
N LEU A 27 7.81 -4.84 -11.82
CA LEU A 27 6.38 -5.06 -11.67
C LEU A 27 6.04 -5.19 -10.17
N PRO A 28 5.09 -4.38 -9.64
CA PRO A 28 4.65 -4.52 -8.26
C PRO A 28 4.02 -5.89 -7.96
N LEU A 29 4.24 -6.40 -6.75
CA LEU A 29 3.51 -7.55 -6.24
C LEU A 29 2.10 -7.10 -5.83
N LEU A 30 1.08 -7.59 -6.54
CA LEU A 30 -0.31 -7.30 -6.25
C LEU A 30 -0.88 -8.30 -5.25
N MET A 31 -1.53 -7.80 -4.21
CA MET A 31 -2.36 -8.54 -3.26
C MET A 31 -3.74 -7.89 -3.20
N LYS A 32 -4.80 -8.68 -3.07
CA LYS A 32 -6.17 -8.17 -3.20
C LYS A 32 -6.93 -8.13 -1.88
N THR A 33 -6.44 -8.80 -0.86
CA THR A 33 -7.13 -8.94 0.42
C THR A 33 -6.18 -8.76 1.59
N GLU A 34 -6.76 -8.44 2.76
CA GLU A 34 -6.01 -8.38 4.00
C GLU A 34 -5.34 -9.72 4.33
N GLN A 35 -6.07 -10.83 4.16
CA GLN A 35 -5.55 -12.17 4.42
C GLN A 35 -4.36 -12.52 3.52
N GLU A 36 -4.45 -12.18 2.23
CA GLU A 36 -3.37 -12.41 1.27
C GLU A 36 -2.12 -11.61 1.67
N PHE A 37 -2.28 -10.34 2.04
CA PHE A 37 -1.17 -9.53 2.53
C PHE A 37 -0.53 -10.14 3.79
N LEU A 38 -1.32 -10.55 4.77
CA LEU A 38 -0.80 -11.15 6.00
C LEU A 38 -0.09 -12.49 5.76
N ALA A 39 -0.53 -13.26 4.76
CA ALA A 39 0.15 -14.49 4.34
C ALA A 39 1.51 -14.19 3.67
N VAL A 40 1.54 -13.18 2.79
CA VAL A 40 2.78 -12.71 2.15
C VAL A 40 3.77 -12.17 3.18
N LEU A 41 3.30 -11.40 4.15
CA LEU A 41 4.13 -10.83 5.22
C LEU A 41 4.83 -11.90 6.07
N LYS A 42 4.24 -13.08 6.19
CA LYS A 42 4.83 -14.24 6.90
C LYS A 42 5.79 -15.06 6.03
N SER A 43 5.80 -14.83 4.72
CA SER A 43 6.65 -15.56 3.79
C SER A 43 8.11 -15.16 3.96
N THR A 44 8.99 -16.14 4.07
CA THR A 44 10.45 -15.93 4.14
C THR A 44 11.12 -15.94 2.76
N VAL A 45 10.36 -16.22 1.71
CA VAL A 45 10.87 -16.41 0.34
C VAL A 45 10.85 -15.10 -0.46
N LEU A 46 9.98 -14.15 -0.08
CA LEU A 46 9.80 -12.91 -0.83
C LEU A 46 10.81 -11.85 -0.40
N ALA A 47 11.27 -11.08 -1.38
CA ALA A 47 12.14 -9.94 -1.11
C ALA A 47 11.40 -8.89 -0.28
N ARG A 48 12.13 -8.26 0.67
CA ARG A 48 11.63 -7.12 1.42
C ARG A 48 11.19 -6.02 0.46
N PRO A 49 9.99 -5.44 0.63
CA PRO A 49 9.57 -4.32 -0.19
C PRO A 49 10.34 -3.05 0.19
N ASP A 50 10.59 -2.20 -0.80
CA ASP A 50 11.11 -0.84 -0.59
C ASP A 50 9.98 0.14 -0.24
N VAL A 51 8.76 -0.15 -0.71
CA VAL A 51 7.53 0.58 -0.38
C VAL A 51 6.32 -0.33 -0.52
N VAL A 52 5.31 -0.09 0.32
CA VAL A 52 4.00 -0.76 0.21
C VAL A 52 2.91 0.28 0.01
N ILE A 53 2.07 0.06 -1.00
CA ILE A 53 0.92 0.92 -1.31
C ILE A 53 -0.33 0.16 -0.89
N PHE A 54 -1.14 0.76 -0.03
CA PHE A 54 -2.38 0.17 0.48
C PHE A 54 -3.60 0.98 0.06
N ASP A 55 -4.62 0.32 -0.50
CA ASP A 55 -5.96 0.83 -0.25
C ASP A 55 -6.31 0.63 1.24
N VAL A 56 -7.10 1.52 1.78
CA VAL A 56 -7.54 1.44 3.18
C VAL A 56 -8.75 0.51 3.31
N MET A 57 -9.62 0.49 2.32
CA MET A 57 -10.82 -0.34 2.27
C MET A 57 -10.52 -1.62 1.50
N LEU A 58 -10.35 -2.72 2.22
CA LEU A 58 -10.02 -4.02 1.65
C LEU A 58 -10.90 -5.12 2.26
N PRO A 59 -11.33 -6.12 1.48
CA PRO A 59 -11.98 -7.29 2.04
C PRO A 59 -11.00 -8.14 2.85
N TRP A 60 -11.53 -8.88 3.81
CA TRP A 60 -10.73 -9.85 4.56
C TRP A 60 -10.16 -10.93 3.63
N THR A 61 -11.03 -11.50 2.80
CA THR A 61 -10.69 -12.56 1.85
C THR A 61 -11.54 -12.46 0.60
N GLU A 62 -11.08 -13.04 -0.50
CA GLU A 62 -11.95 -13.29 -1.66
C GLU A 62 -12.92 -14.42 -1.34
N ILE A 63 -14.11 -14.37 -1.94
CA ILE A 63 -15.05 -15.49 -1.93
C ILE A 63 -14.52 -16.50 -2.95
N ALA A 64 -14.23 -17.73 -2.49
CA ALA A 64 -13.79 -18.79 -3.39
C ALA A 64 -14.89 -19.16 -4.41
N GLU A 65 -14.51 -19.71 -5.55
CA GLU A 65 -15.46 -20.12 -6.62
C GLU A 65 -16.53 -21.10 -6.13
N ASP A 66 -16.22 -21.92 -5.14
CA ASP A 66 -17.14 -22.86 -4.47
C ASP A 66 -18.04 -22.19 -3.42
N GLY A 67 -17.93 -20.87 -3.22
CA GLY A 67 -18.66 -20.11 -2.20
C GLY A 67 -18.06 -20.20 -0.80
N THR A 68 -16.91 -20.86 -0.62
CA THR A 68 -16.23 -20.93 0.68
C THR A 68 -15.68 -19.55 1.05
N VAL A 69 -15.99 -19.09 2.25
CA VAL A 69 -15.49 -17.85 2.82
C VAL A 69 -14.62 -18.17 4.03
N VAL A 70 -13.38 -17.69 4.01
CA VAL A 70 -12.51 -17.78 5.18
C VAL A 70 -13.01 -16.78 6.22
N ARG A 71 -13.34 -17.27 7.40
CA ARG A 71 -13.86 -16.43 8.49
C ARG A 71 -12.82 -15.39 8.91
N ALA A 72 -13.26 -14.15 9.03
CA ALA A 72 -12.46 -13.08 9.60
C ALA A 72 -12.19 -13.33 11.11
N PRO A 73 -11.11 -12.73 11.66
CA PRO A 73 -10.88 -12.75 13.12
C PRO A 73 -12.09 -12.22 13.90
N GLU A 74 -12.23 -12.66 15.15
CA GLU A 74 -13.37 -12.26 16.00
C GLU A 74 -13.43 -10.75 16.26
N ASP A 75 -12.27 -10.10 16.36
CA ASP A 75 -12.13 -8.65 16.55
C ASP A 75 -12.16 -7.82 15.26
N TYR A 76 -12.45 -8.45 14.10
CA TYR A 76 -12.40 -7.79 12.79
C TYR A 76 -13.29 -6.54 12.74
N GLU A 77 -14.54 -6.64 13.13
CA GLU A 77 -15.48 -5.52 13.11
C GLU A 77 -15.11 -4.44 14.15
N GLU A 78 -14.66 -4.84 15.36
CA GLU A 78 -14.21 -3.93 16.40
C GLU A 78 -12.97 -3.13 15.98
N SER A 79 -12.10 -3.74 15.19
CA SER A 79 -10.91 -3.10 14.62
C SER A 79 -11.18 -2.31 13.34
N GLY A 80 -12.45 -2.04 13.02
CA GLY A 80 -12.88 -1.21 11.90
C GLY A 80 -13.20 -1.96 10.60
N GLY A 81 -13.16 -3.30 10.62
CA GLY A 81 -13.58 -4.15 9.51
C GLY A 81 -12.96 -3.78 8.18
N PHE A 82 -13.75 -3.89 7.12
CA PHE A 82 -13.40 -3.52 5.74
C PHE A 82 -12.84 -2.09 5.62
N PHE A 83 -13.41 -1.13 6.36
CA PHE A 83 -13.06 0.29 6.24
C PHE A 83 -11.70 0.67 6.86
N ARG A 84 -10.99 -0.26 7.49
CA ARG A 84 -9.69 -0.02 8.13
C ARG A 84 -8.68 -1.13 7.85
N ALA A 85 -8.96 -2.00 6.91
CA ALA A 85 -8.10 -3.13 6.59
C ALA A 85 -6.67 -2.71 6.20
N GLY A 86 -6.53 -1.71 5.32
CA GLY A 86 -5.21 -1.19 4.93
C GLY A 86 -4.43 -0.58 6.09
N ILE A 87 -5.12 0.02 7.07
CA ILE A 87 -4.49 0.51 8.32
C ILE A 87 -3.94 -0.64 9.14
N ARG A 88 -4.73 -1.72 9.34
CA ARG A 88 -4.27 -2.92 10.06
C ARG A 88 -3.11 -3.61 9.33
N CYS A 89 -3.15 -3.65 7.99
CA CYS A 89 -2.05 -4.17 7.19
C CYS A 89 -0.76 -3.37 7.42
N ALA A 90 -0.83 -2.05 7.42
CA ALA A 90 0.32 -1.20 7.69
C ALA A 90 0.86 -1.40 9.13
N GLU A 91 -0.02 -1.50 10.11
CA GLU A 91 0.37 -1.80 11.50
C GLU A 91 1.05 -3.18 11.60
N ALA A 92 0.52 -4.19 10.91
CA ALA A 92 1.11 -5.54 10.87
C ALA A 92 2.48 -5.53 10.16
N LEU A 93 2.64 -4.73 9.09
CA LEU A 93 3.92 -4.54 8.42
C LEU A 93 4.98 -4.06 9.43
N TRP A 94 4.69 -2.99 10.15
CA TRP A 94 5.65 -2.39 11.10
C TRP A 94 5.81 -3.16 12.42
N ALA A 95 4.87 -4.04 12.77
CA ALA A 95 5.02 -4.95 13.91
C ALA A 95 6.09 -6.02 13.64
N ASN A 96 6.40 -6.30 12.37
CA ASN A 96 7.51 -7.16 12.01
C ASN A 96 8.83 -6.35 12.02
N PRO A 97 9.81 -6.69 12.88
CA PRO A 97 11.07 -5.94 12.98
C PRO A 97 11.82 -5.80 11.65
N ALA A 98 11.71 -6.80 10.77
CA ALA A 98 12.37 -6.77 9.46
C ALA A 98 11.78 -5.68 8.51
N PHE A 99 10.56 -5.21 8.79
CA PHE A 99 9.83 -4.25 7.96
C PHE A 99 9.47 -2.95 8.68
N SER A 100 9.97 -2.74 9.90
CA SER A 100 9.59 -1.59 10.75
C SER A 100 9.84 -0.22 10.10
N GLU A 101 10.82 -0.14 9.20
CA GLU A 101 11.23 1.09 8.50
C GLU A 101 10.73 1.14 7.05
N VAL A 102 9.90 0.17 6.61
CA VAL A 102 9.36 0.17 5.25
C VAL A 102 8.30 1.26 5.14
N PRO A 103 8.44 2.21 4.21
CA PRO A 103 7.42 3.23 4.00
C PRO A 103 6.13 2.64 3.44
N ALA A 104 5.01 3.12 3.97
CA ALA A 104 3.67 2.78 3.50
C ALA A 104 2.97 4.01 2.92
N VAL A 105 2.31 3.83 1.78
CA VAL A 105 1.45 4.83 1.15
C VAL A 105 0.01 4.38 1.30
N LEU A 106 -0.79 5.14 2.04
CA LEU A 106 -2.25 4.96 2.09
C LEU A 106 -2.83 5.68 0.86
N PHE A 107 -3.12 4.92 -0.18
CA PHE A 107 -3.64 5.41 -1.45
C PHE A 107 -5.12 5.04 -1.57
N THR A 108 -6.01 5.96 -1.19
CA THR A 108 -7.42 5.66 -0.96
C THR A 108 -8.34 6.80 -1.38
N VAL A 109 -9.63 6.49 -1.56
CA VAL A 109 -10.67 7.50 -1.80
C VAL A 109 -11.11 8.20 -0.52
N LEU A 110 -10.81 7.64 0.66
CA LEU A 110 -11.07 8.27 1.95
C LEU A 110 -10.28 9.56 2.08
N THR A 111 -10.87 10.56 2.71
CA THR A 111 -10.23 11.86 2.91
C THR A 111 -9.32 11.87 4.15
N ASN A 112 -8.45 12.88 4.24
CA ASN A 112 -7.68 13.13 5.47
C ASN A 112 -8.58 13.27 6.71
N GLY A 113 -9.79 13.83 6.56
CA GLY A 113 -10.76 13.95 7.64
C GLY A 113 -11.27 12.59 8.11
N ASP A 114 -11.56 11.68 7.16
CA ASP A 114 -11.99 10.31 7.46
C ASP A 114 -10.92 9.50 8.20
N LEU A 115 -9.65 9.79 7.91
CA LEU A 115 -8.48 9.10 8.46
C LEU A 115 -7.78 9.86 9.59
N ALA A 116 -8.30 11.00 10.03
CA ALA A 116 -7.59 11.89 10.97
C ALA A 116 -7.17 11.18 12.27
N LYS A 117 -8.02 10.33 12.83
CA LYS A 117 -7.72 9.56 14.04
C LYS A 117 -6.64 8.50 13.78
N ASP A 118 -6.72 7.82 12.62
CA ASP A 118 -5.75 6.79 12.24
C ASP A 118 -4.39 7.41 11.97
N LEU A 119 -4.32 8.49 11.20
CA LEU A 119 -3.07 9.19 10.90
C LEU A 119 -2.40 9.73 12.17
N LYS A 120 -3.18 10.24 13.12
CA LYS A 120 -2.66 10.66 14.43
C LYS A 120 -2.08 9.47 15.22
N ARG A 121 -2.74 8.31 15.19
CA ARG A 121 -2.24 7.09 15.84
C ARG A 121 -0.96 6.55 15.21
N LEU A 122 -0.82 6.75 13.90
CA LEU A 122 0.34 6.33 13.11
C LEU A 122 1.46 7.37 13.10
N GLU A 123 1.33 8.46 13.83
CA GLU A 123 2.36 9.51 13.92
C GLU A 123 3.71 8.90 14.36
N GLY A 124 4.80 9.26 13.67
CA GLY A 124 6.12 8.69 13.89
C GLY A 124 6.39 7.39 13.12
N ARG A 125 5.42 6.83 12.43
CA ARG A 125 5.62 5.73 11.48
C ARG A 125 5.92 6.27 10.08
N PRO A 126 6.63 5.51 9.22
CA PRO A 126 6.90 5.92 7.84
C PRO A 126 5.64 5.77 6.96
N VAL A 127 4.61 6.55 7.26
CA VAL A 127 3.31 6.53 6.57
C VAL A 127 3.10 7.81 5.78
N HIS A 128 2.59 7.67 4.56
CA HIS A 128 2.23 8.75 3.66
C HIS A 128 0.79 8.56 3.20
N TYR A 129 0.05 9.64 3.10
CA TYR A 129 -1.30 9.64 2.57
C TYR A 129 -1.32 10.26 1.18
N LEU A 130 -2.04 9.64 0.25
CA LEU A 130 -2.34 10.19 -1.06
C LEU A 130 -3.77 9.82 -1.46
N SER A 131 -4.54 10.81 -1.88
CA SER A 131 -5.90 10.56 -2.38
C SER A 131 -5.86 9.95 -3.77
N LYS A 132 -6.71 8.95 -4.02
CA LYS A 132 -6.96 8.39 -5.38
C LYS A 132 -7.54 9.41 -6.37
N LYS A 133 -7.97 10.57 -5.89
CA LYS A 133 -8.42 11.70 -6.73
C LYS A 133 -7.25 12.53 -7.28
N GLU A 134 -6.05 12.31 -6.76
CA GLU A 134 -4.85 13.00 -7.23
C GLU A 134 -4.36 12.45 -8.58
N LEU A 135 -3.59 13.25 -9.29
CA LEU A 135 -3.01 12.88 -10.56
C LEU A 135 -2.01 11.71 -10.40
N PRO A 136 -1.94 10.79 -11.39
CA PRO A 136 -0.99 9.66 -11.36
C PRO A 136 0.46 10.06 -11.12
N GLU A 137 0.87 11.22 -11.62
CA GLU A 137 2.23 11.75 -11.46
C GLU A 137 2.59 12.00 -9.99
N LYS A 138 1.60 12.32 -9.14
CA LYS A 138 1.83 12.48 -7.69
C LYS A 138 2.16 11.14 -7.02
N LEU A 139 1.52 10.06 -7.45
CA LEU A 139 1.85 8.72 -6.96
C LEU A 139 3.27 8.33 -7.38
N ILE A 140 3.63 8.55 -8.65
CA ILE A 140 4.98 8.28 -9.16
C ILE A 140 6.02 9.09 -8.38
N ALA A 141 5.79 10.40 -8.20
CA ALA A 141 6.72 11.27 -7.49
C ALA A 141 6.90 10.84 -6.03
N LEU A 142 5.79 10.50 -5.34
CA LEU A 142 5.84 10.04 -3.96
C LEU A 142 6.60 8.71 -3.85
N VAL A 143 6.25 7.72 -4.65
CA VAL A 143 6.92 6.40 -4.63
C VAL A 143 8.40 6.56 -4.99
N GLY A 144 8.75 7.33 -6.01
CA GLY A 144 10.13 7.61 -6.39
C GLY A 144 10.95 8.21 -5.25
N SER A 145 10.39 9.18 -4.53
CA SER A 145 11.06 9.77 -3.36
C SER A 145 11.30 8.79 -2.21
N LEU A 146 10.40 7.81 -2.05
CA LEU A 146 10.48 6.81 -0.98
C LEU A 146 11.46 5.66 -1.27
N VAL A 147 11.61 5.30 -2.54
CA VAL A 147 12.52 4.21 -2.94
C VAL A 147 13.95 4.67 -3.26
N GLY A 148 14.23 5.98 -3.13
CA GLY A 148 15.56 6.53 -3.32
C GLY A 148 16.05 6.53 -4.77
N ASP A 149 15.16 6.41 -5.74
CA ASP A 149 15.46 6.65 -7.14
C ASP A 149 15.65 8.18 -7.36
N GLU A 150 16.88 8.65 -7.12
CA GLU A 150 17.30 9.90 -7.74
C GLU A 150 17.19 9.71 -9.26
N ASN A 151 16.12 10.26 -9.83
CA ASN A 151 15.93 10.28 -11.27
C ASN A 151 17.12 11.04 -11.91
N PRO A 152 18.05 10.38 -12.64
CA PRO A 152 19.22 11.04 -13.20
C PRO A 152 18.87 12.03 -14.33
N GLY A 153 17.59 12.33 -14.55
CA GLY A 153 17.10 13.15 -15.66
C GLY A 153 16.79 14.62 -15.35
N LEU A 154 16.87 15.10 -14.11
CA LEU A 154 16.71 16.52 -13.76
C LEU A 154 18.00 17.11 -13.18
N SER A 155 19.11 16.94 -13.86
CA SER A 155 20.28 17.77 -13.67
C SER A 155 19.91 19.21 -14.02
N ALA A 156 19.85 20.04 -13.00
CA ALA A 156 19.64 21.49 -13.13
C ALA A 156 20.60 22.04 -14.19
N GLY A 157 20.02 22.51 -15.31
CA GLY A 157 20.74 23.30 -16.28
C GLY A 157 21.31 24.53 -15.59
N ASN A 158 22.64 24.54 -15.44
CA ASN A 158 23.39 25.71 -15.04
C ASN A 158 23.10 26.83 -16.04
N VAL A 159 22.29 27.80 -15.64
CA VAL A 159 22.21 29.10 -16.30
C VAL A 159 23.41 29.89 -15.84
N ARG A 160 24.36 30.08 -16.77
CA ARG A 160 25.36 31.13 -16.66
C ARG A 160 24.75 32.45 -17.08
#